data_99589961b2dc1deb1d290741f38964d3
#
_entry.id   99589961b2dc1deb1d290741f38964d3
#
_cell.length_a   1.000
_cell.length_b   1.000
_cell.length_c   1.000
_cell.angle_alpha   90.00
_cell.angle_beta   90.00
_cell.angle_gamma   90.00
#
_symmetry.space_group_name_H-M   'P 1'
#
loop_
_entity.id
_entity.type
_entity.pdbx_description
1 polymer ?
#
loop_
_entity_poly.entity_id
_entity_poly.type
_entity_poly.pdbx_seq_one_letter_code
_entity_poly.pdbx_strand_id
1 'polypeptide(L)'
;MEQHKEDIGTKADLSLHRLQTAKDALKAAQILFAADEYKGSNNRAYYAIFHAVNAVHALDGNGYKRHKDAIANFNKEYVKTEIFPRTMGRKIGEAEEIRHASDYDDFYIASKEEAERQVSVAEEFLQMVEEYIRTRI
;
A
#
# COMPACT_ATOMS: atom_id res chain seq x y z
N MET A 1 8.25 26.35 -19.77
CA MET A 1 7.94 26.91 -18.43
C MET A 1 6.64 26.39 -17.86
N GLU A 2 5.56 26.49 -18.60
CA GLU A 2 4.29 25.90 -18.19
C GLU A 2 4.39 24.39 -18.03
N GLN A 3 5.09 23.73 -18.96
CA GLN A 3 5.32 22.30 -18.93
C GLN A 3 6.04 21.86 -17.65
N HIS A 4 6.99 22.66 -17.17
CA HIS A 4 7.71 22.37 -15.94
C HIS A 4 6.80 22.44 -14.71
N LYS A 5 5.89 23.42 -14.66
CA LYS A 5 4.88 23.53 -13.61
C LYS A 5 3.91 22.36 -13.64
N GLU A 6 3.50 21.96 -14.84
CA GLU A 6 2.60 20.83 -15.03
C GLU A 6 3.22 19.54 -14.53
N ASP A 7 4.53 19.32 -14.78
CA ASP A 7 5.23 18.13 -14.33
C ASP A 7 5.27 18.04 -12.80
N ILE A 8 5.52 19.14 -12.11
CA ILE A 8 5.52 19.18 -10.65
C ILE A 8 4.11 18.93 -10.11
N GLY A 9 3.09 19.60 -10.69
CA GLY A 9 1.69 19.39 -10.33
C GLY A 9 1.26 17.96 -10.59
N THR A 10 1.67 17.41 -11.74
CA THR A 10 1.32 16.04 -12.12
C THR A 10 1.83 15.00 -11.11
N LYS A 11 3.05 15.17 -10.61
CA LYS A 11 3.58 14.23 -9.59
C LYS A 11 2.78 14.30 -8.29
N ALA A 12 2.50 15.48 -7.80
CA ALA A 12 1.70 15.66 -6.59
C ALA A 12 0.28 15.13 -6.80
N ASP A 13 -0.33 15.46 -7.94
CA ASP A 13 -1.68 15.02 -8.27
C ASP A 13 -1.75 13.51 -8.39
N LEU A 14 -0.79 12.88 -9.03
CA LEU A 14 -0.74 11.43 -9.18
C LEU A 14 -0.56 10.74 -7.81
N SER A 15 0.31 11.29 -6.97
CA SER A 15 0.53 10.78 -5.62
C SER A 15 -0.76 10.82 -4.81
N LEU A 16 -1.47 11.96 -4.82
CA LEU A 16 -2.72 12.11 -4.10
C LEU A 16 -3.82 11.21 -4.66
N HIS A 17 -3.86 11.03 -5.98
CA HIS A 17 -4.80 10.12 -6.61
C HIS A 17 -4.57 8.68 -6.14
N ARG A 18 -3.31 8.24 -6.11
CA ARG A 18 -2.96 6.89 -5.65
C ARG A 18 -3.23 6.70 -4.17
N LEU A 19 -3.02 7.74 -3.37
CA LEU A 19 -3.39 7.70 -1.96
C LEU A 19 -4.90 7.53 -1.80
N GLN A 20 -5.70 8.22 -2.60
CA GLN A 20 -7.16 8.06 -2.57
C GLN A 20 -7.56 6.65 -2.99
N THR A 21 -6.93 6.10 -4.01
CA THR A 21 -7.15 4.70 -4.44
C THR A 21 -6.82 3.75 -3.29
N ALA A 22 -5.74 4.00 -2.56
CA ALA A 22 -5.37 3.20 -1.38
C ALA A 22 -6.45 3.29 -0.30
N LYS A 23 -6.96 4.48 -0.02
CA LYS A 23 -8.03 4.69 0.96
C LYS A 23 -9.31 3.96 0.56
N ASP A 24 -9.65 3.96 -0.72
CA ASP A 24 -10.82 3.24 -1.23
C ASP A 24 -10.66 1.73 -1.06
N ALA A 25 -9.46 1.20 -1.32
CA ALA A 25 -9.16 -0.21 -1.10
C ALA A 25 -9.24 -0.58 0.38
N LEU A 26 -8.74 0.29 1.26
CA LEU A 26 -8.84 0.09 2.71
C LEU A 26 -10.29 0.04 3.17
N LYS A 27 -11.12 0.93 2.68
CA LYS A 27 -12.56 0.94 3.00
C LYS A 27 -13.21 -0.36 2.56
N ALA A 28 -12.89 -0.85 1.37
CA ALA A 28 -13.40 -2.13 0.89
C ALA A 28 -12.94 -3.28 1.80
N ALA A 29 -11.69 -3.27 2.24
CA ALA A 29 -11.18 -4.28 3.17
C ALA A 29 -11.94 -4.27 4.50
N GLN A 30 -12.25 -3.08 5.03
CA GLN A 30 -13.00 -2.93 6.27
C GLN A 30 -14.44 -3.44 6.13
N ILE A 31 -15.08 -3.15 5.00
CA ILE A 31 -16.45 -3.62 4.70
C ILE A 31 -16.48 -5.15 4.60
N LEU A 32 -15.52 -5.72 3.88
CA LEU A 32 -15.43 -7.18 3.73
C LEU A 32 -15.13 -7.87 5.06
N PHE A 33 -14.28 -7.27 5.88
CA PHE A 33 -14.00 -7.79 7.22
C PHE A 33 -15.29 -7.84 8.06
N ALA A 34 -16.06 -6.76 8.04
CA ALA A 34 -17.32 -6.69 8.78
C ALA A 34 -18.36 -7.70 8.29
N ALA A 35 -18.26 -8.11 7.03
CA ALA A 35 -19.14 -9.12 6.42
C ALA A 35 -18.59 -10.54 6.56
N ASP A 36 -17.52 -10.74 7.35
CA ASP A 36 -16.86 -12.04 7.54
C ASP A 36 -16.26 -12.62 6.25
N GLU A 37 -15.97 -11.76 5.28
CA GLU A 37 -15.31 -12.13 4.03
C GLU A 37 -13.80 -11.92 4.15
N TYR A 38 -13.14 -12.81 4.90
CA TYR A 38 -11.75 -12.60 5.33
C TYR A 38 -10.73 -12.68 4.18
N LYS A 39 -10.94 -13.60 3.24
CA LYS A 39 -10.06 -13.71 2.08
C LYS A 39 -10.11 -12.43 1.23
N GLY A 40 -11.32 -11.94 0.96
CA GLY A 40 -11.50 -10.69 0.23
C GLY A 40 -10.95 -9.49 0.98
N SER A 41 -11.13 -9.48 2.30
CA SER A 41 -10.59 -8.43 3.17
C SER A 41 -9.06 -8.38 3.08
N ASN A 42 -8.37 -9.52 3.18
CA ASN A 42 -6.91 -9.60 3.03
C ASN A 42 -6.46 -9.09 1.67
N ASN A 43 -7.18 -9.45 0.61
CA ASN A 43 -6.86 -9.00 -0.75
C ASN A 43 -6.93 -7.47 -0.86
N ARG A 44 -8.01 -6.88 -0.36
CA ARG A 44 -8.19 -5.42 -0.40
C ARG A 44 -7.19 -4.70 0.49
N ALA A 45 -6.87 -5.26 1.65
CA ALA A 45 -5.85 -4.70 2.54
C ALA A 45 -4.47 -4.67 1.85
N TYR A 46 -4.11 -5.74 1.15
CA TYR A 46 -2.87 -5.76 0.37
C TYR A 46 -2.87 -4.65 -0.69
N TYR A 47 -3.96 -4.49 -1.44
CA TYR A 47 -4.02 -3.47 -2.48
C TYR A 47 -4.00 -2.06 -1.90
N ALA A 48 -4.57 -1.85 -0.71
CA ALA A 48 -4.43 -0.58 -0.01
C ALA A 48 -2.95 -0.25 0.24
N ILE A 49 -2.21 -1.22 0.75
CA ILE A 49 -0.76 -1.09 0.99
C ILE A 49 -0.03 -0.83 -0.33
N PHE A 50 -0.32 -1.61 -1.36
CA PHE A 50 0.33 -1.48 -2.66
C PHE A 50 0.12 -0.11 -3.29
N HIS A 51 -1.10 0.38 -3.28
CA HIS A 51 -1.41 1.72 -3.82
C HIS A 51 -0.75 2.82 -3.00
N ALA A 52 -0.63 2.64 -1.69
CA ALA A 52 0.08 3.59 -0.83
C ALA A 52 1.58 3.61 -1.13
N VAL A 53 2.19 2.45 -1.37
CA VAL A 53 3.58 2.34 -1.83
C VAL A 53 3.76 3.13 -3.13
N ASN A 54 2.85 2.93 -4.08
CA ASN A 54 2.90 3.64 -5.36
C ASN A 54 2.65 5.14 -5.22
N ALA A 55 1.88 5.56 -4.22
CA ALA A 55 1.70 6.99 -3.95
C ALA A 55 3.02 7.64 -3.54
N VAL A 56 3.81 6.98 -2.71
CA VAL A 56 5.13 7.47 -2.31
C VAL A 56 6.06 7.54 -3.53
N HIS A 57 6.12 6.47 -4.33
CA HIS A 57 6.95 6.45 -5.54
C HIS A 57 6.57 7.57 -6.51
N ALA A 58 5.29 7.78 -6.72
CA ALA A 58 4.80 8.79 -7.66
C ALA A 58 5.25 10.20 -7.25
N LEU A 59 5.25 10.48 -5.95
CA LEU A 59 5.68 11.77 -5.43
C LEU A 59 7.13 12.06 -5.80
N ASP A 60 7.97 11.03 -5.80
CA ASP A 60 9.38 11.14 -6.17
C ASP A 60 9.63 10.93 -7.67
N GLY A 61 8.58 10.79 -8.46
CA GLY A 61 8.68 10.64 -9.90
C GLY A 61 8.99 9.24 -10.39
N ASN A 62 8.82 8.24 -9.54
CA ASN A 62 9.10 6.84 -9.88
C ASN A 62 7.84 6.07 -10.17
N GLY A 63 7.94 5.08 -11.06
CA GLY A 63 6.84 4.17 -11.37
C GLY A 63 7.38 2.79 -11.71
N TYR A 64 6.62 1.77 -11.32
CA TYR A 64 7.02 0.38 -11.53
C TYR A 64 5.84 -0.41 -12.08
N LYS A 65 6.07 -1.17 -13.14
CA LYS A 65 5.01 -1.96 -13.79
C LYS A 65 4.61 -3.19 -12.98
N ARG A 66 5.56 -3.80 -12.26
CA ARG A 66 5.30 -5.02 -11.49
C ARG A 66 5.23 -4.71 -10.00
N HIS A 67 4.29 -5.37 -9.32
CA HIS A 67 4.12 -5.25 -7.86
C HIS A 67 5.42 -5.56 -7.12
N LYS A 68 6.09 -6.64 -7.53
CA LYS A 68 7.35 -7.07 -6.93
C LYS A 68 8.40 -5.96 -6.96
N ASP A 69 8.53 -5.28 -8.08
CA ASP A 69 9.52 -4.21 -8.25
C ASP A 69 9.16 -2.98 -7.41
N ALA A 70 7.88 -2.62 -7.37
CA ALA A 70 7.41 -1.49 -6.57
C ALA A 70 7.74 -1.70 -5.09
N ILE A 71 7.44 -2.88 -4.56
CA ILE A 71 7.68 -3.21 -3.15
C ILE A 71 9.17 -3.34 -2.85
N ALA A 72 9.93 -4.00 -3.72
CA ALA A 72 11.38 -4.16 -3.53
C ALA A 72 12.08 -2.79 -3.52
N ASN A 73 11.72 -1.90 -4.43
CA ASN A 73 12.30 -0.57 -4.48
C ASN A 73 11.84 0.31 -3.30
N PHE A 74 10.61 0.13 -2.84
CA PHE A 74 10.14 0.80 -1.63
C PHE A 74 11.00 0.41 -0.42
N ASN A 75 11.26 -0.90 -0.25
CA ASN A 75 12.10 -1.38 0.84
C ASN A 75 13.51 -0.81 0.75
N LYS A 76 14.08 -0.78 -0.44
CA LYS A 76 15.45 -0.28 -0.67
C LYS A 76 15.57 1.20 -0.36
N GLU A 77 14.64 2.00 -0.85
CA GLU A 77 14.76 3.46 -0.83
C GLU A 77 14.12 4.12 0.40
N TYR A 78 13.14 3.47 1.02
CA TYR A 78 12.37 4.09 2.10
C TYR A 78 12.42 3.33 3.41
N VAL A 79 12.62 2.03 3.39
CA VAL A 79 12.67 1.21 4.61
C VAL A 79 14.11 1.05 5.10
N LYS A 80 15.03 0.66 4.24
CA LYS A 80 16.46 0.53 4.61
C LYS A 80 17.06 1.85 5.07
N THR A 81 16.56 2.94 4.54
CA THR A 81 16.97 4.30 4.89
C THR A 81 16.26 4.82 6.15
N GLU A 82 15.36 4.03 6.69
CA GLU A 82 14.58 4.34 7.90
C GLU A 82 13.65 5.56 7.77
N ILE A 83 13.29 5.95 6.55
CA ILE A 83 12.22 6.92 6.31
C ILE A 83 10.90 6.34 6.79
N PHE A 84 10.68 5.04 6.50
CA PHE A 84 9.61 4.25 7.10
C PHE A 84 10.23 3.18 8.01
N PRO A 85 9.56 2.82 9.13
CA PRO A 85 10.15 1.85 10.07
C PRO A 85 10.38 0.48 9.44
N ARG A 86 11.44 -0.19 9.88
CA ARG A 86 11.75 -1.57 9.44
C ARG A 86 10.64 -2.55 9.80
N THR A 87 9.96 -2.31 10.92
CA THR A 87 8.80 -3.13 11.32
C THR A 87 7.70 -3.05 10.27
N MET A 88 7.49 -1.89 9.68
CA MET A 88 6.50 -1.73 8.61
C MET A 88 6.94 -2.48 7.36
N GLY A 89 8.22 -2.47 7.02
CA GLY A 89 8.75 -3.26 5.90
C GLY A 89 8.46 -4.75 6.05
N ARG A 90 8.62 -5.29 7.26
CA ARG A 90 8.30 -6.70 7.53
C ARG A 90 6.81 -6.97 7.39
N LYS A 91 5.95 -6.05 7.87
CA LYS A 91 4.50 -6.18 7.76
C LYS A 91 4.03 -6.14 6.31
N ILE A 92 4.65 -5.31 5.47
CA ILE A 92 4.37 -5.25 4.05
C ILE A 92 4.76 -6.57 3.38
N GLY A 93 5.91 -7.13 3.74
CA GLY A 93 6.35 -8.44 3.25
C GLY A 93 5.38 -9.55 3.59
N GLU A 94 4.86 -9.55 4.82
CA GLU A 94 3.84 -10.52 5.25
C GLU A 94 2.56 -10.38 4.43
N ALA A 95 2.12 -9.14 4.18
CA ALA A 95 0.93 -8.89 3.36
C ALA A 95 1.11 -9.44 1.94
N GLU A 96 2.29 -9.29 1.38
CA GLU A 96 2.63 -9.82 0.06
C GLU A 96 2.60 -11.35 0.04
N GLU A 97 3.13 -12.01 1.08
CA GLU A 97 3.09 -13.45 1.23
C GLU A 97 1.66 -13.98 1.35
N ILE A 98 0.83 -13.30 2.13
CA ILE A 98 -0.58 -13.69 2.31
C ILE A 98 -1.34 -13.56 0.99
N ARG A 99 -1.11 -12.49 0.25
CA ARG A 99 -1.73 -12.32 -1.06
C ARG A 99 -1.30 -13.44 -2.01
N HIS A 100 -0.01 -13.78 -2.03
CA HIS A 100 0.50 -14.85 -2.87
C HIS A 100 -0.14 -16.20 -2.51
N ALA A 101 -0.21 -16.54 -1.23
CA ALA A 101 -0.84 -17.76 -0.76
C ALA A 101 -2.33 -17.80 -1.14
N SER A 102 -3.02 -16.66 -0.99
CA SER A 102 -4.44 -16.56 -1.34
C SER A 102 -4.69 -16.82 -2.83
N ASP A 103 -3.79 -16.35 -3.69
CA ASP A 103 -3.96 -16.49 -5.15
C ASP A 103 -3.55 -17.86 -5.68
N TYR A 104 -2.54 -18.51 -5.06
CA TYR A 104 -1.90 -19.69 -5.64
C TYR A 104 -1.99 -20.95 -4.79
N ASP A 105 -2.43 -20.87 -3.55
CA ASP A 105 -2.62 -22.03 -2.68
C ASP A 105 -4.11 -22.35 -2.57
N ASP A 106 -4.53 -23.44 -3.21
CA ASP A 106 -5.93 -23.86 -3.26
C ASP A 106 -6.50 -24.17 -1.86
N PHE A 107 -5.64 -24.51 -0.92
CA PHE A 107 -6.06 -24.88 0.44
C PHE A 107 -5.90 -23.75 1.46
N TYR A 108 -5.53 -22.57 0.99
CA TYR A 108 -5.37 -21.43 1.87
C TYR A 108 -6.72 -21.00 2.45
N ILE A 109 -6.77 -20.85 3.76
CA ILE A 109 -7.96 -20.37 4.48
C ILE A 109 -7.55 -19.11 5.25
N ALA A 110 -8.22 -18.00 4.96
CA ALA A 110 -8.02 -16.75 5.68
C ALA A 110 -8.77 -16.80 7.01
N SER A 111 -8.05 -16.60 8.11
CA SER A 111 -8.67 -16.53 9.44
C SER A 111 -9.13 -15.10 9.74
N LYS A 112 -10.06 -14.97 10.68
CA LYS A 112 -10.52 -13.67 11.17
C LYS A 112 -9.35 -12.90 11.78
N GLU A 113 -8.52 -13.55 12.59
CA GLU A 113 -7.37 -12.94 13.26
C GLU A 113 -6.36 -12.41 12.25
N GLU A 114 -6.10 -13.16 11.18
CA GLU A 114 -5.20 -12.74 10.12
C GLU A 114 -5.77 -11.51 9.38
N ALA A 115 -7.05 -11.56 9.04
CA ALA A 115 -7.70 -10.44 8.34
C ALA A 115 -7.71 -9.17 9.19
N GLU A 116 -8.00 -9.31 10.49
CA GLU A 116 -7.97 -8.18 11.42
C GLU A 116 -6.58 -7.55 11.45
N ARG A 117 -5.53 -8.38 11.53
CA ARG A 117 -4.15 -7.89 11.53
C ARG A 117 -3.81 -7.18 10.21
N GLN A 118 -4.22 -7.75 9.07
CA GLN A 118 -3.93 -7.15 7.77
C GLN A 118 -4.64 -5.80 7.60
N VAL A 119 -5.87 -5.67 8.03
CA VAL A 119 -6.60 -4.40 8.00
C VAL A 119 -5.90 -3.36 8.88
N SER A 120 -5.49 -3.75 10.09
CA SER A 120 -4.77 -2.86 11.01
C SER A 120 -3.45 -2.38 10.42
N VAL A 121 -2.70 -3.26 9.76
CA VAL A 121 -1.45 -2.90 9.09
C VAL A 121 -1.71 -1.90 7.97
N ALA A 122 -2.74 -2.13 7.16
CA ALA A 122 -3.09 -1.22 6.08
C ALA A 122 -3.48 0.16 6.62
N GLU A 123 -4.27 0.21 7.69
CA GLU A 123 -4.65 1.46 8.34
C GLU A 123 -3.42 2.24 8.83
N GLU A 124 -2.53 1.56 9.53
CA GLU A 124 -1.31 2.15 10.06
C GLU A 124 -0.41 2.68 8.93
N PHE A 125 -0.20 1.87 7.90
CA PHE A 125 0.66 2.26 6.79
C PHE A 125 0.10 3.44 5.99
N LEU A 126 -1.19 3.45 5.71
CA LEU A 126 -1.80 4.56 5.00
C LEU A 126 -1.69 5.87 5.78
N GLN A 127 -1.78 5.80 7.09
CA GLN A 127 -1.60 6.96 7.95
C GLN A 127 -0.18 7.50 7.83
N MET A 128 0.82 6.63 7.85
CA MET A 128 2.22 7.01 7.65
C MET A 128 2.47 7.64 6.28
N VAL A 129 1.89 7.04 5.24
CA VAL A 129 2.04 7.54 3.87
C VAL A 129 1.38 8.91 3.70
N GLU A 130 0.19 9.09 4.24
CA GLU A 130 -0.49 10.38 4.17
C GLU A 130 0.33 11.48 4.83
N GLU A 131 0.90 11.21 5.99
CA GLU A 131 1.77 12.15 6.68
C GLU A 131 3.03 12.44 5.86
N TYR A 132 3.65 11.42 5.30
CA TYR A 132 4.82 11.57 4.43
C TYR A 132 4.52 12.50 3.25
N ILE A 133 3.40 12.28 2.57
CA ILE A 133 3.02 13.08 1.41
C ILE A 133 2.73 14.53 1.83
N ARG A 134 1.97 14.74 2.90
CA ARG A 134 1.59 16.07 3.36
C ARG A 134 2.77 16.95 3.73
N THR A 135 3.84 16.36 4.23
CA THR A 135 5.03 17.13 4.61
C THR A 135 5.87 17.57 3.39
N ARG A 136 5.55 17.07 2.20
CA ARG A 136 6.33 17.29 0.98
C ARG A 136 5.60 18.05 -0.13
N ILE A 137 4.31 18.32 0.04
CA ILE A 137 3.52 19.05 -0.98
C ILE A 137 2.89 20.34 -0.42
#